data_d52a2983a156acd7a8901226af4302e3
#
_entry.id   d52a2983a156acd7a8901226af4302e3
#
_cell.length_a   1.000
_cell.length_b   1.000
_cell.length_c   1.000
_cell.angle_alpha   90.00
_cell.angle_beta   90.00
_cell.angle_gamma   90.00
#
_symmetry.space_group_name_H-M   'P 1'
#
loop_
_entity.id
_entity.type
_entity.pdbx_description
1 polymer ?
#
loop_
_entity_poly.entity_id
_entity_poly.type
_entity_poly.pdbx_seq_one_letter_code
_entity_poly.pdbx_strand_id
1 'polypeptide(L)'
;EDNIDKNIVGISVSQLSENGTSYSIESLKKIGDICKKNNLFFHMDGARFSNALCNLKVKPSEMTWKIGLDCLTIGATKNGAFAAEAIIFFSKKKLCNYKFFQKRSGHILAKTKFISSQFIAWFEDDLWLKLARKSNNITKLFKNYLVQNKNFEILFPIDGNEVFVRVHELYYQEIMNKNVFPKLWSTSKNKLVILRFVFSFDFTK
;
A
#
# COMPACT_ATOMS: atom_id res chain seq x y z
N GLU A 1 17.22 -26.68 -0.21
CA GLU A 1 16.59 -26.57 1.14
C GLU A 1 17.10 -25.30 1.76
N ASP A 2 16.24 -24.28 1.76
CA ASP A 2 16.58 -22.93 2.20
C ASP A 2 16.75 -22.96 3.72
N ASN A 3 17.98 -22.83 4.20
CA ASN A 3 18.27 -22.61 5.61
C ASN A 3 17.79 -21.20 6.01
N ILE A 4 16.54 -21.10 6.47
CA ILE A 4 16.06 -19.88 7.10
C ILE A 4 16.80 -19.72 8.43
N ASP A 5 17.43 -18.55 8.64
CA ASP A 5 18.10 -18.22 9.90
C ASP A 5 17.10 -18.39 11.06
N LYS A 6 17.55 -19.10 12.11
CA LYS A 6 16.74 -19.38 13.32
C LYS A 6 16.29 -18.12 14.06
N ASN A 7 16.90 -16.98 13.79
CA ASN A 7 16.54 -15.69 14.35
C ASN A 7 15.35 -15.03 13.63
N ILE A 8 14.94 -15.54 12.45
CA ILE A 8 13.78 -15.00 11.71
C ILE A 8 12.51 -15.53 12.36
N VAL A 9 11.68 -14.62 12.84
CA VAL A 9 10.41 -14.93 13.52
C VAL A 9 9.18 -14.68 12.63
N GLY A 10 9.34 -14.00 11.50
CA GLY A 10 8.22 -13.70 10.61
C GLY A 10 8.65 -13.01 9.33
N ILE A 11 7.70 -12.91 8.41
CA ILE A 11 7.81 -12.18 7.14
C ILE A 11 6.74 -11.09 7.11
N SER A 12 7.14 -9.90 6.73
CA SER A 12 6.24 -8.77 6.49
C SER A 12 6.32 -8.34 5.03
N VAL A 13 5.17 -8.16 4.39
CA VAL A 13 5.06 -7.63 3.01
C VAL A 13 4.20 -6.38 3.01
N SER A 14 4.51 -5.43 2.14
CA SER A 14 3.66 -4.26 1.92
C SER A 14 2.81 -4.45 0.66
N GLN A 15 1.50 -4.29 0.76
CA GLN A 15 0.57 -4.43 -0.36
C GLN A 15 -0.30 -3.16 -0.47
N LEU A 16 -0.04 -2.24 -1.42
CA LEU A 16 1.04 -2.28 -2.43
C LEU A 16 2.44 -2.14 -1.82
N SER A 17 3.46 -2.55 -2.61
CA SER A 17 4.86 -2.32 -2.27
C SER A 17 5.22 -0.83 -2.30
N GLU A 18 6.41 -0.48 -1.79
CA GLU A 18 6.94 0.90 -1.82
C GLU A 18 7.08 1.48 -3.25
N ASN A 19 7.18 0.63 -4.26
CA ASN A 19 7.25 1.04 -5.66
C ASN A 19 5.86 1.12 -6.34
N GLY A 20 4.78 0.98 -5.57
CA GLY A 20 3.41 1.03 -6.07
C GLY A 20 2.95 -0.22 -6.83
N THR A 21 3.72 -1.32 -6.76
CA THR A 21 3.40 -2.59 -7.42
C THR A 21 2.69 -3.55 -6.47
N SER A 22 1.87 -4.45 -7.01
CA SER A 22 1.18 -5.48 -6.23
C SER A 22 1.84 -6.84 -6.36
N TYR A 23 1.97 -7.54 -5.25
CA TYR A 23 2.22 -8.98 -5.27
C TYR A 23 0.99 -9.70 -5.84
N SER A 24 1.20 -10.67 -6.71
CA SER A 24 0.11 -11.54 -7.17
C SER A 24 -0.38 -12.44 -6.02
N ILE A 25 -1.62 -12.92 -6.12
CA ILE A 25 -2.17 -13.86 -5.10
C ILE A 25 -1.33 -15.13 -5.03
N GLU A 26 -0.81 -15.59 -6.18
CA GLU A 26 0.08 -16.75 -6.23
C GLU A 26 1.38 -16.50 -5.45
N SER A 27 2.00 -15.33 -5.64
CA SER A 27 3.23 -14.96 -4.92
C SER A 27 2.97 -14.86 -3.41
N LEU A 28 1.86 -14.22 -3.01
CA LEU A 28 1.47 -14.13 -1.61
C LEU A 28 1.20 -15.50 -0.99
N LYS A 29 0.58 -16.41 -1.75
CA LYS A 29 0.33 -17.79 -1.30
C LYS A 29 1.64 -18.55 -1.09
N LYS A 30 2.60 -18.44 -2.00
CA LYS A 30 3.94 -19.03 -1.84
C LYS A 30 4.62 -18.53 -0.56
N ILE A 31 4.54 -17.22 -0.26
CA ILE A 31 5.06 -16.66 0.99
C ILE A 31 4.32 -17.26 2.21
N GLY A 32 3.00 -17.36 2.16
CA GLY A 32 2.20 -17.98 3.22
C GLY A 32 2.57 -19.44 3.47
N ASP A 33 2.80 -20.23 2.40
CA ASP A 33 3.24 -21.63 2.50
C ASP A 33 4.61 -21.72 3.13
N ILE A 34 5.56 -20.83 2.80
CA ILE A 34 6.89 -20.75 3.44
C ILE A 34 6.74 -20.41 4.93
N CYS A 35 5.91 -19.41 5.27
CA CYS A 35 5.66 -19.05 6.67
C CYS A 35 5.08 -20.23 7.46
N LYS A 36 4.11 -20.92 6.89
CA LYS A 36 3.49 -22.09 7.52
C LYS A 36 4.47 -23.24 7.73
N LYS A 37 5.28 -23.57 6.69
CA LYS A 37 6.30 -24.64 6.75
C LYS A 37 7.34 -24.38 7.84
N ASN A 38 7.72 -23.13 8.05
CA ASN A 38 8.79 -22.72 8.96
C ASN A 38 8.27 -22.13 10.28
N ASN A 39 6.97 -22.22 10.56
CA ASN A 39 6.32 -21.65 11.75
C ASN A 39 6.60 -20.13 11.94
N LEU A 40 6.70 -19.39 10.86
CA LEU A 40 6.92 -17.94 10.87
C LEU A 40 5.59 -17.18 10.96
N PHE A 41 5.66 -15.96 11.52
CA PHE A 41 4.55 -15.03 11.53
C PHE A 41 4.43 -14.34 10.15
N PHE A 42 3.24 -14.33 9.56
CA PHE A 42 3.00 -13.67 8.29
C PHE A 42 2.18 -12.38 8.49
N HIS A 43 2.82 -11.24 8.25
CA HIS A 43 2.21 -9.91 8.35
C HIS A 43 2.10 -9.24 6.98
N MET A 44 1.05 -8.47 6.80
CA MET A 44 0.88 -7.58 5.64
C MET A 44 0.66 -6.15 6.11
N ASP A 45 1.50 -5.22 5.65
CA ASP A 45 1.21 -3.80 5.68
C ASP A 45 0.24 -3.48 4.54
N GLY A 46 -0.98 -3.13 4.91
CA GLY A 46 -2.08 -2.82 4.02
C GLY A 46 -2.43 -1.33 3.96
N ALA A 47 -1.44 -0.43 4.09
CA ALA A 47 -1.68 1.01 3.96
C ALA A 47 -2.35 1.38 2.62
N ARG A 48 -2.18 0.54 1.56
CA ARG A 48 -2.85 0.64 0.26
C ARG A 48 -3.58 -0.65 -0.15
N PHE A 49 -4.06 -1.38 0.82
CA PHE A 49 -4.76 -2.65 0.62
C PHE A 49 -5.94 -2.54 -0.33
N SER A 50 -6.75 -1.48 -0.21
CA SER A 50 -7.89 -1.21 -1.09
C SER A 50 -7.48 -0.97 -2.54
N ASN A 51 -6.36 -0.26 -2.77
CA ASN A 51 -5.82 -0.05 -4.12
C ASN A 51 -5.39 -1.37 -4.76
N ALA A 52 -4.71 -2.23 -3.99
CA ALA A 52 -4.29 -3.56 -4.44
C ALA A 52 -5.50 -4.47 -4.75
N LEU A 53 -6.54 -4.50 -3.89
CA LEU A 53 -7.77 -5.24 -4.15
C LEU A 53 -8.43 -4.83 -5.46
N CYS A 54 -8.53 -3.51 -5.70
CA CYS A 54 -9.11 -2.97 -6.92
C CYS A 54 -8.30 -3.31 -8.17
N ASN A 55 -6.97 -3.37 -8.05
CA ASN A 55 -6.11 -3.73 -9.17
C ASN A 55 -6.18 -5.23 -9.48
N LEU A 56 -6.04 -6.07 -8.46
CA LEU A 56 -6.06 -7.53 -8.58
C LEU A 56 -7.47 -8.09 -8.84
N LYS A 57 -8.53 -7.30 -8.58
CA LYS A 57 -9.94 -7.69 -8.73
C LYS A 57 -10.31 -8.95 -7.92
N VAL A 58 -9.79 -9.06 -6.72
CA VAL A 58 -10.01 -10.18 -5.81
C VAL A 58 -10.80 -9.76 -4.57
N LYS A 59 -11.35 -10.75 -3.85
CA LYS A 59 -12.00 -10.50 -2.57
C LYS A 59 -10.96 -10.32 -1.45
N PRO A 60 -11.26 -9.55 -0.39
CA PRO A 60 -10.36 -9.41 0.76
C PRO A 60 -9.87 -10.74 1.33
N SER A 61 -10.74 -11.74 1.39
CA SER A 61 -10.41 -13.09 1.88
C SER A 61 -9.30 -13.78 1.09
N GLU A 62 -9.20 -13.51 -0.22
CA GLU A 62 -8.22 -14.14 -1.10
C GLU A 62 -6.82 -13.54 -0.91
N MET A 63 -6.76 -12.29 -0.43
CA MET A 63 -5.52 -11.58 -0.16
C MET A 63 -5.15 -11.58 1.34
N THR A 64 -5.91 -12.29 2.19
CA THR A 64 -5.69 -12.35 3.64
C THR A 64 -5.63 -13.78 4.15
N TRP A 65 -6.65 -14.27 4.87
CA TRP A 65 -6.58 -15.57 5.56
C TRP A 65 -6.47 -16.77 4.63
N LYS A 66 -6.95 -16.69 3.39
CA LYS A 66 -6.81 -17.80 2.42
C LYS A 66 -5.38 -18.03 1.94
N ILE A 67 -4.51 -17.03 2.07
CA ILE A 67 -3.06 -17.14 1.79
C ILE A 67 -2.25 -17.43 3.06
N GLY A 68 -2.90 -17.69 4.19
CA GLY A 68 -2.23 -17.96 5.46
C GLY A 68 -1.72 -16.72 6.20
N LEU A 69 -2.26 -15.53 5.91
CA LEU A 69 -1.89 -14.30 6.60
C LEU A 69 -2.34 -14.35 8.07
N ASP A 70 -1.44 -14.02 8.99
CA ASP A 70 -1.73 -13.98 10.43
C ASP A 70 -2.23 -12.60 10.87
N CYS A 71 -1.70 -11.55 10.26
CA CYS A 71 -1.99 -10.17 10.66
C CYS A 71 -1.97 -9.22 9.46
N LEU A 72 -2.96 -8.33 9.42
CA LEU A 72 -3.05 -7.21 8.48
C LEU A 72 -3.09 -5.91 9.26
N THR A 73 -2.19 -4.97 8.97
CA THR A 73 -2.42 -3.56 9.30
C THR A 73 -3.16 -2.91 8.13
N ILE A 74 -4.35 -2.36 8.37
CA ILE A 74 -5.15 -1.72 7.34
C ILE A 74 -5.31 -0.24 7.63
N GLY A 75 -4.96 0.59 6.65
CA GLY A 75 -5.01 2.03 6.75
C GLY A 75 -6.13 2.64 5.91
N ALA A 76 -6.99 3.44 6.55
CA ALA A 76 -7.99 4.25 5.86
C ALA A 76 -7.50 5.69 5.60
N THR A 77 -6.46 6.13 6.29
CA THR A 77 -5.90 7.50 6.22
C THR A 77 -5.47 7.91 4.80
N LYS A 78 -4.86 6.98 4.04
CA LYS A 78 -4.45 7.26 2.65
C LYS A 78 -5.60 7.14 1.65
N ASN A 79 -6.80 6.80 2.11
CA ASN A 79 -7.94 6.49 1.24
C ASN A 79 -9.26 7.04 1.81
N GLY A 80 -9.25 8.29 2.27
CA GLY A 80 -10.45 9.05 2.59
C GLY A 80 -10.75 9.29 4.06
N ALA A 81 -10.11 8.60 4.99
CA ALA A 81 -10.25 8.91 6.42
C ALA A 81 -9.28 10.01 6.85
N PHE A 82 -9.64 10.73 7.90
CA PHE A 82 -8.76 11.74 8.52
C PHE A 82 -7.55 11.09 9.20
N ALA A 83 -7.80 10.12 10.06
CA ALA A 83 -6.76 9.33 10.75
C ALA A 83 -7.39 8.06 11.31
N ALA A 84 -7.31 6.95 10.58
CA ALA A 84 -7.85 5.67 11.02
C ALA A 84 -7.00 4.52 10.52
N GLU A 85 -6.38 3.81 11.46
CA GLU A 85 -5.55 2.63 11.22
C GLU A 85 -6.03 1.50 12.13
N ALA A 86 -6.08 0.28 11.62
CA ALA A 86 -6.51 -0.89 12.37
C ALA A 86 -5.55 -2.06 12.16
N ILE A 87 -5.45 -2.91 13.18
CA ILE A 87 -4.73 -4.18 13.11
C ILE A 87 -5.76 -5.30 13.17
N ILE A 88 -5.76 -6.18 12.18
CA ILE A 88 -6.65 -7.32 12.08
C ILE A 88 -5.84 -8.59 12.25
N PHE A 89 -6.15 -9.38 13.28
CA PHE A 89 -5.55 -10.68 13.50
C PHE A 89 -6.48 -11.77 12.99
N PHE A 90 -5.99 -12.67 12.17
CA PHE A 90 -6.73 -13.80 11.64
C PHE A 90 -6.58 -15.06 12.50
N SER A 91 -5.61 -15.08 13.43
CA SER A 91 -5.39 -16.18 14.35
C SER A 91 -5.34 -15.70 15.81
N LYS A 92 -6.25 -16.23 16.66
CA LYS A 92 -6.24 -15.94 18.11
C LYS A 92 -4.99 -16.47 18.81
N LYS A 93 -4.40 -17.56 18.32
CA LYS A 93 -3.20 -18.19 18.92
C LYS A 93 -1.98 -17.28 18.85
N LYS A 94 -1.91 -16.39 17.88
CA LYS A 94 -0.79 -15.46 17.67
C LYS A 94 -1.03 -14.05 18.28
N LEU A 95 -2.11 -13.88 19.02
CA LEU A 95 -2.54 -12.63 19.66
C LEU A 95 -1.92 -12.40 21.05
N CYS A 96 -0.81 -13.08 21.36
CA CYS A 96 -0.20 -13.01 22.69
C CYS A 96 0.16 -11.57 23.08
N ASN A 97 -0.38 -11.12 24.23
CA ASN A 97 -0.02 -9.83 24.86
C ASN A 97 -0.33 -8.57 24.02
N TYR A 98 -1.06 -8.67 22.90
CA TYR A 98 -1.36 -7.52 22.03
C TYR A 98 -1.90 -6.31 22.83
N LYS A 99 -2.88 -6.51 23.71
CA LYS A 99 -3.47 -5.43 24.52
C LYS A 99 -2.45 -4.74 25.42
N PHE A 100 -1.47 -5.48 25.93
CA PHE A 100 -0.38 -4.94 26.72
C PHE A 100 0.53 -4.04 25.86
N PHE A 101 0.92 -4.52 24.69
CA PHE A 101 1.73 -3.75 23.74
C PHE A 101 0.99 -2.50 23.25
N GLN A 102 -0.29 -2.62 22.90
CA GLN A 102 -1.13 -1.50 22.51
C GLN A 102 -1.15 -0.41 23.58
N LYS A 103 -1.36 -0.79 24.85
CA LYS A 103 -1.35 0.15 25.98
C LYS A 103 0.03 0.77 26.20
N ARG A 104 1.08 -0.06 26.22
CA ARG A 104 2.45 0.39 26.43
C ARG A 104 2.93 1.36 25.34
N SER A 105 2.50 1.16 24.10
CA SER A 105 2.86 2.01 22.96
C SER A 105 2.00 3.28 22.85
N GLY A 106 1.11 3.56 23.82
CA GLY A 106 0.26 4.75 23.79
C GLY A 106 -0.89 4.71 22.78
N HIS A 107 -1.21 3.54 22.20
CA HIS A 107 -2.26 3.38 21.19
C HIS A 107 -3.66 3.12 21.78
N ILE A 108 -3.90 3.59 23.01
CA ILE A 108 -5.24 3.60 23.64
C ILE A 108 -5.68 5.05 23.78
N LEU A 109 -6.56 5.46 22.88
CA LEU A 109 -7.16 6.80 22.92
C LEU A 109 -8.47 6.77 23.70
N ALA A 110 -8.67 7.74 24.61
CA ALA A 110 -9.89 7.84 25.43
C ALA A 110 -11.17 7.96 24.57
N LYS A 111 -11.06 8.55 23.39
CA LYS A 111 -12.18 8.77 22.45
C LYS A 111 -12.03 7.93 21.16
N THR A 112 -11.66 6.67 21.29
CA THR A 112 -11.47 5.73 20.15
C THR A 112 -12.68 5.64 19.23
N LYS A 113 -13.91 5.95 19.73
CA LYS A 113 -15.12 5.99 18.90
C LYS A 113 -15.00 6.92 17.67
N PHE A 114 -14.24 8.01 17.74
CA PHE A 114 -14.02 8.91 16.60
C PHE A 114 -13.12 8.29 15.52
N ILE A 115 -12.25 7.35 15.90
CA ILE A 115 -11.45 6.56 14.96
C ILE A 115 -12.35 5.45 14.36
N SER A 116 -13.07 4.73 15.23
CA SER A 116 -13.92 3.61 14.78
C SER A 116 -15.05 4.05 13.86
N SER A 117 -15.65 5.23 14.09
CA SER A 117 -16.71 5.75 13.21
C SER A 117 -16.23 6.02 11.79
N GLN A 118 -14.95 6.42 11.62
CA GLN A 118 -14.37 6.59 10.30
C GLN A 118 -14.31 5.25 9.54
N PHE A 119 -13.97 4.14 10.22
CA PHE A 119 -13.99 2.81 9.60
C PHE A 119 -15.41 2.37 9.24
N ILE A 120 -16.42 2.66 10.10
CA ILE A 120 -17.81 2.33 9.79
C ILE A 120 -18.22 3.00 8.49
N ALA A 121 -18.06 4.33 8.39
CA ALA A 121 -18.37 5.06 7.16
C ALA A 121 -17.54 4.61 5.96
N TRP A 122 -16.27 4.26 6.17
CA TRP A 122 -15.35 3.86 5.10
C TRP A 122 -15.72 2.49 4.50
N PHE A 123 -16.24 1.56 5.31
CA PHE A 123 -16.71 0.26 4.83
C PHE A 123 -18.15 0.30 4.30
N GLU A 124 -18.97 1.30 4.72
CA GLU A 124 -20.36 1.42 4.29
C GLU A 124 -20.44 1.59 2.76
N ASP A 125 -21.34 0.85 2.13
CA ASP A 125 -21.56 0.87 0.67
C ASP A 125 -20.29 0.69 -0.18
N ASP A 126 -19.31 -0.04 0.32
CA ASP A 126 -18.00 -0.21 -0.35
C ASP A 126 -17.27 1.11 -0.67
N LEU A 127 -17.47 2.15 0.12
CA LEU A 127 -16.85 3.46 -0.10
C LEU A 127 -15.33 3.35 -0.27
N TRP A 128 -14.66 2.55 0.58
CA TRP A 128 -13.23 2.30 0.53
C TRP A 128 -12.73 1.77 -0.82
N LEU A 129 -13.51 0.91 -1.48
CA LEU A 129 -13.18 0.42 -2.82
C LEU A 129 -13.52 1.45 -3.91
N LYS A 130 -14.59 2.23 -3.71
CA LYS A 130 -14.97 3.30 -4.65
C LYS A 130 -13.86 4.37 -4.72
N LEU A 131 -13.34 4.80 -3.57
CA LEU A 131 -12.26 5.78 -3.47
C LEU A 131 -10.95 5.24 -4.07
N ALA A 132 -10.58 4.00 -3.73
CA ALA A 132 -9.39 3.35 -4.29
C ALA A 132 -9.48 3.17 -5.82
N ARG A 133 -10.62 2.77 -6.36
CA ARG A 133 -10.83 2.68 -7.81
C ARG A 133 -10.68 4.04 -8.48
N LYS A 134 -11.21 5.11 -7.86
CA LYS A 134 -11.10 6.46 -8.41
C LYS A 134 -9.63 6.89 -8.51
N SER A 135 -8.85 6.76 -7.43
CA SER A 135 -7.42 7.09 -7.45
C SER A 135 -6.62 6.23 -8.44
N ASN A 136 -6.86 4.91 -8.49
CA ASN A 136 -6.21 4.02 -9.46
C ASN A 136 -6.54 4.42 -10.92
N ASN A 137 -7.78 4.82 -11.20
CA ASN A 137 -8.20 5.24 -12.55
C ASN A 137 -7.53 6.54 -12.96
N ILE A 138 -7.43 7.52 -12.06
CA ILE A 138 -6.72 8.77 -12.32
C ILE A 138 -5.26 8.48 -12.66
N THR A 139 -4.62 7.58 -11.91
CA THR A 139 -3.24 7.17 -12.15
C THR A 139 -3.06 6.51 -13.53
N LYS A 140 -4.03 5.68 -13.95
CA LYS A 140 -4.03 5.07 -15.29
C LYS A 140 -4.19 6.11 -16.40
N LEU A 141 -5.00 7.15 -16.20
CA LEU A 141 -5.10 8.26 -17.14
C LEU A 141 -3.77 9.00 -17.27
N PHE A 142 -3.11 9.30 -16.13
CA PHE A 142 -1.81 9.94 -16.13
C PHE A 142 -0.75 9.09 -16.86
N LYS A 143 -0.76 7.76 -16.67
CA LYS A 143 0.09 6.84 -17.44
C LYS A 143 -0.04 7.08 -18.94
N ASN A 144 -1.26 7.26 -19.45
CA ASN A 144 -1.50 7.43 -20.88
C ASN A 144 -0.84 8.70 -21.44
N TYR A 145 -0.73 9.76 -20.65
CA TYR A 145 0.05 10.96 -21.01
C TYR A 145 1.55 10.68 -21.01
N LEU A 146 2.05 9.96 -20.00
CA LEU A 146 3.47 9.68 -19.87
C LEU A 146 4.01 8.83 -21.03
N VAL A 147 3.26 7.80 -21.46
CA VAL A 147 3.71 6.91 -22.54
C VAL A 147 3.74 7.60 -23.91
N GLN A 148 3.06 8.72 -24.07
CA GLN A 148 3.09 9.52 -25.30
C GLN A 148 4.30 10.45 -25.37
N ASN A 149 5.02 10.66 -24.26
CA ASN A 149 6.13 11.58 -24.18
C ASN A 149 7.43 10.81 -23.88
N LYS A 150 8.32 10.74 -24.87
CA LYS A 150 9.61 10.01 -24.78
C LYS A 150 10.57 10.53 -23.70
N ASN A 151 10.31 11.72 -23.15
CA ASN A 151 11.14 12.29 -22.09
C ASN A 151 10.86 11.68 -20.72
N PHE A 152 9.80 10.86 -20.59
CA PHE A 152 9.40 10.22 -19.35
C PHE A 152 9.55 8.70 -19.46
N GLU A 153 10.32 8.11 -18.57
CA GLU A 153 10.46 6.67 -18.44
C GLU A 153 9.73 6.18 -17.18
N ILE A 154 8.68 5.38 -17.36
CA ILE A 154 7.97 4.75 -16.25
C ILE A 154 8.81 3.58 -15.74
N LEU A 155 9.20 3.62 -14.46
CA LEU A 155 10.15 2.65 -13.89
C LEU A 155 9.52 1.34 -13.42
N PHE A 156 8.26 1.37 -12.99
CA PHE A 156 7.58 0.20 -12.42
C PHE A 156 6.17 0.05 -12.99
N PRO A 157 5.59 -1.16 -12.95
CA PRO A 157 4.17 -1.37 -13.23
C PRO A 157 3.30 -0.47 -12.35
N ILE A 158 2.20 0.04 -12.91
CA ILE A 158 1.27 0.92 -12.21
C ILE A 158 0.07 0.09 -11.75
N ASP A 159 0.14 -0.41 -10.53
CA ASP A 159 -0.86 -1.29 -9.94
C ASP A 159 -1.78 -0.58 -8.92
N GLY A 160 -1.51 0.69 -8.66
CA GLY A 160 -2.28 1.47 -7.71
C GLY A 160 -2.35 2.95 -8.06
N ASN A 161 -2.18 3.79 -7.04
CA ASN A 161 -2.30 5.24 -7.15
C ASN A 161 -0.93 5.96 -7.18
N GLU A 162 0.15 5.23 -7.48
CA GLU A 162 1.52 5.76 -7.51
C GLU A 162 2.17 5.51 -8.86
N VAL A 163 2.99 6.46 -9.29
CA VAL A 163 3.81 6.37 -10.50
C VAL A 163 5.21 6.86 -10.21
N PHE A 164 6.19 6.08 -10.59
CA PHE A 164 7.60 6.46 -10.53
C PHE A 164 8.13 6.68 -11.93
N VAL A 165 8.67 7.88 -12.17
CA VAL A 165 9.09 8.31 -13.49
C VAL A 165 10.53 8.82 -13.42
N ARG A 166 11.35 8.35 -14.35
CA ARG A 166 12.68 8.93 -14.58
C ARG A 166 12.58 10.00 -15.65
N VAL A 167 13.15 11.17 -15.36
CA VAL A 167 13.17 12.31 -16.27
C VAL A 167 14.50 13.04 -16.18
N HIS A 168 14.84 13.86 -17.17
CA HIS A 168 15.96 14.79 -17.05
C HIS A 168 15.60 15.94 -16.12
N GLU A 169 16.56 16.47 -15.36
CA GLU A 169 16.34 17.51 -14.35
C GLU A 169 15.70 18.80 -14.91
N LEU A 170 15.91 19.11 -16.20
CA LEU A 170 15.26 20.26 -16.84
C LEU A 170 13.73 20.11 -16.86
N TYR A 171 13.21 18.90 -17.16
CA TYR A 171 11.76 18.66 -17.12
C TYR A 171 11.21 18.72 -15.69
N TYR A 172 12.01 18.31 -14.69
CA TYR A 172 11.62 18.48 -13.31
C TYR A 172 11.45 19.96 -12.96
N GLN A 173 12.38 20.83 -13.40
CA GLN A 173 12.27 22.27 -13.18
C GLN A 173 11.02 22.86 -13.89
N GLU A 174 10.73 22.44 -15.12
CA GLU A 174 9.52 22.84 -15.84
C GLU A 174 8.24 22.44 -15.12
N ILE A 175 8.19 21.20 -14.56
CA ILE A 175 7.05 20.69 -13.77
C ILE A 175 6.85 21.55 -12.52
N MET A 176 7.93 21.85 -11.79
CA MET A 176 7.90 22.69 -10.60
C MET A 176 7.41 24.10 -10.92
N ASN A 177 7.84 24.69 -12.03
CA ASN A 177 7.39 26.02 -12.48
C ASN A 177 5.88 26.07 -12.84
N LYS A 178 5.27 24.91 -13.11
CA LYS A 178 3.82 24.78 -13.34
C LYS A 178 3.02 24.53 -12.06
N ASN A 179 3.63 24.71 -10.89
CA ASN A 179 3.02 24.44 -9.57
C ASN A 179 2.57 22.96 -9.40
N VAL A 180 3.24 22.03 -10.06
CA VAL A 180 3.07 20.59 -9.83
C VAL A 180 4.26 20.10 -9.01
N PHE A 181 4.01 19.53 -7.84
CA PHE A 181 5.03 19.19 -6.85
C PHE A 181 5.14 17.67 -6.65
N PRO A 182 5.67 16.92 -7.61
CA PRO A 182 5.97 15.51 -7.40
C PRO A 182 7.06 15.38 -6.34
N LYS A 183 7.04 14.28 -5.59
CA LYS A 183 8.14 14.00 -4.67
C LYS A 183 9.39 13.63 -5.47
N LEU A 184 10.47 14.39 -5.29
CA LEU A 184 11.79 13.98 -5.73
C LEU A 184 12.20 12.74 -4.92
N TRP A 185 12.31 11.58 -5.60
CA TRP A 185 12.60 10.30 -4.97
C TRP A 185 14.10 10.03 -4.87
N SER A 186 14.79 10.26 -5.98
CA SER A 186 16.26 10.19 -6.02
C SER A 186 16.82 11.02 -7.18
N THR A 187 18.13 11.31 -7.09
CA THR A 187 18.91 11.93 -8.15
C THR A 187 19.98 10.97 -8.63
N SER A 188 20.33 11.01 -9.90
CA SER A 188 21.44 10.24 -10.47
C SER A 188 22.56 11.17 -10.97
N LYS A 189 23.77 10.59 -11.22
CA LYS A 189 24.94 11.33 -11.67
C LYS A 189 24.79 11.98 -13.05
N ASN A 190 23.81 11.56 -13.87
CA ASN A 190 23.66 11.99 -15.27
C ASN A 190 22.54 13.02 -15.47
N LYS A 191 22.30 13.90 -14.48
CA LYS A 191 21.19 14.87 -14.52
C LYS A 191 19.80 14.23 -14.70
N LEU A 192 19.67 12.95 -14.35
CA LEU A 192 18.40 12.25 -14.33
C LEU A 192 17.87 12.25 -12.89
N VAL A 193 16.59 12.47 -12.75
CA VAL A 193 15.88 12.42 -11.46
C VAL A 193 14.75 11.41 -11.53
N ILE A 194 14.45 10.80 -10.40
CA ILE A 194 13.26 9.94 -10.24
C ILE A 194 12.23 10.74 -9.45
N LEU A 195 11.06 10.88 -10.05
CA LEU A 195 9.91 11.56 -9.48
C LEU A 195 8.86 10.54 -9.10
N ARG A 196 8.27 10.70 -7.91
CA ARG A 196 7.11 9.93 -7.46
C ARG A 196 5.88 10.82 -7.50
N PHE A 197 4.87 10.39 -8.24
CA PHE A 197 3.53 10.97 -8.24
C PHE A 197 2.58 10.06 -7.45
N VAL A 198 1.76 10.67 -6.60
CA VAL A 198 0.74 9.97 -5.83
C VAL A 198 -0.59 10.65 -6.07
N PHE A 199 -1.59 9.91 -6.53
CA PHE A 199 -2.90 10.45 -6.84
C PHE A 199 -3.89 10.11 -5.72
N SER A 200 -4.55 11.14 -5.23
CA SER A 200 -5.64 11.00 -4.28
C SER A 200 -6.98 10.75 -5.00
N PHE A 201 -7.95 10.26 -4.25
CA PHE A 201 -9.32 10.05 -4.75
C PHE A 201 -10.08 11.34 -5.03
N ASP A 202 -9.69 12.45 -4.40
CA ASP A 202 -10.31 13.78 -4.56
C ASP A 202 -9.71 14.59 -5.71
N PHE A 203 -8.67 14.06 -6.37
CA PHE A 203 -8.10 14.71 -7.55
C PHE A 203 -9.15 14.86 -8.64
N THR A 204 -9.37 16.07 -9.11
CA THR A 204 -10.24 16.41 -10.26
C THR A 204 -9.38 16.63 -11.50
N LYS A 205 -9.95 16.31 -12.67
CA LYS A 205 -9.28 16.50 -13.95
C LYS A 205 -9.05 17.98 -14.24
#